data_a7e34c4bb8d175a35d9e3e15efb7a34f
#
_entry.id   a7e34c4bb8d175a35d9e3e15efb7a34f
#
_cell.length_a   1.000
_cell.length_b   1.000
_cell.length_c   1.000
_cell.angle_alpha   90.00
_cell.angle_beta   90.00
_cell.angle_gamma   90.00
#
_symmetry.space_group_name_H-M   'P 1'
#
loop_
_entity.id
_entity.type
_entity.pdbx_description
1 polymer ?
#
loop_
_entity_poly.entity_id
_entity_poly.type
_entity_poly.pdbx_seq_one_letter_code
_entity_poly.pdbx_strand_id
1 'polypeptide(L)'
;GLSFAQVSKWSYHPFELLQLLVPYLFGSIVPGTRWFGQLWLDTVYIGIFPLVCAALFLFTSRRGIKLFLIALLGTGLFLGLGQYNPLFLSLYRLLPGLSMLQYPVKFLFLSCFALSIMAGFGFESLRDLLESKAAGRRLITGLMLVIGALLIMMLFGVLKYDAGYAFFLKLYPSSEYFSPIAENAY
;
A
#
# COMPACT_ATOMS: atom_id res chain seq x y z
N GLY A 1 17.43 19.59 -13.70
CA GLY A 1 16.59 18.65 -12.97
C GLY A 1 17.25 17.28 -12.84
N LEU A 2 16.76 16.48 -11.94
CA LEU A 2 17.23 15.11 -11.72
C LEU A 2 16.84 14.22 -12.92
N SER A 3 17.65 13.22 -13.24
CA SER A 3 17.31 12.25 -14.27
C SER A 3 16.08 11.41 -13.85
N PHE A 4 15.38 10.81 -14.84
CA PHE A 4 14.23 9.94 -14.55
C PHE A 4 14.58 8.81 -13.58
N ALA A 5 15.75 8.18 -13.74
CA ALA A 5 16.22 7.12 -12.84
C ALA A 5 16.41 7.61 -11.40
N GLN A 6 16.86 8.84 -11.20
CA GLN A 6 17.01 9.45 -9.88
C GLN A 6 15.66 9.80 -9.25
N VAL A 7 14.73 10.35 -10.06
CA VAL A 7 13.38 10.71 -9.60
C VAL A 7 12.58 9.46 -9.25
N SER A 8 12.65 8.41 -10.06
CA SER A 8 11.90 7.15 -9.88
C SER A 8 12.54 6.19 -8.87
N LYS A 9 13.70 6.54 -8.31
CA LYS A 9 14.34 5.73 -7.27
C LYS A 9 13.41 5.54 -6.08
N TRP A 10 13.34 4.31 -5.56
CA TRP A 10 12.46 3.92 -4.47
C TRP A 10 10.97 4.13 -4.77
N SER A 11 10.56 3.70 -5.96
CA SER A 11 9.16 3.54 -6.31
C SER A 11 8.55 2.37 -5.53
N TYR A 12 7.28 2.49 -5.17
CA TYR A 12 6.55 1.46 -4.44
C TYR A 12 6.06 0.39 -5.41
N HIS A 13 6.43 -0.87 -5.16
CA HIS A 13 6.01 -1.96 -6.04
C HIS A 13 4.51 -2.26 -5.83
N PRO A 14 3.72 -2.53 -6.90
CA PRO A 14 2.28 -2.80 -6.77
C PRO A 14 1.94 -3.91 -5.78
N PHE A 15 2.75 -4.99 -5.71
CA PHE A 15 2.54 -6.06 -4.74
C PHE A 15 2.74 -5.61 -3.29
N GLU A 16 3.57 -4.62 -3.02
CA GLU A 16 3.74 -4.08 -1.68
C GLU A 16 2.43 -3.45 -1.13
N LEU A 17 1.44 -3.14 -2.00
CA LEU A 17 0.10 -2.70 -1.55
C LEU A 17 -0.60 -3.75 -0.69
N LEU A 18 -0.26 -5.02 -0.81
CA LEU A 18 -0.75 -6.08 0.09
C LEU A 18 -0.33 -5.86 1.55
N GLN A 19 0.70 -5.05 1.79
CA GLN A 19 1.09 -4.64 3.13
C GLN A 19 0.04 -3.74 3.83
N LEU A 20 -0.94 -3.20 3.12
CA LEU A 20 -2.12 -2.60 3.74
C LEU A 20 -2.92 -3.61 4.57
N LEU A 21 -2.87 -4.89 4.20
CA LEU A 21 -3.57 -5.98 4.88
C LEU A 21 -2.66 -6.71 5.87
N VAL A 22 -1.43 -7.02 5.46
CA VAL A 22 -0.45 -7.79 6.26
C VAL A 22 0.85 -7.01 6.31
N PRO A 23 1.23 -6.45 7.48
CA PRO A 23 2.48 -5.69 7.61
C PRO A 23 3.68 -6.62 7.37
N TYR A 24 4.74 -6.06 6.83
CA TYR A 24 6.01 -6.76 6.58
C TYR A 24 5.91 -8.01 5.69
N LEU A 25 4.83 -8.18 4.91
CA LEU A 25 4.63 -9.34 4.03
C LEU A 25 5.81 -9.60 3.09
N PHE A 26 6.50 -8.55 2.67
CA PHE A 26 7.66 -8.60 1.76
C PHE A 26 8.97 -8.20 2.47
N GLY A 27 9.08 -8.53 3.73
CA GLY A 27 10.25 -8.20 4.55
C GLY A 27 10.22 -6.76 5.10
N SER A 28 11.26 -6.41 5.82
CA SER A 28 11.44 -5.09 6.46
C SER A 28 12.65 -4.36 5.88
N ILE A 29 12.92 -3.15 6.36
CA ILE A 29 14.10 -2.36 5.98
C ILE A 29 15.43 -3.06 6.41
N VAL A 30 15.35 -4.07 7.28
CA VAL A 30 16.54 -4.84 7.70
C VAL A 30 17.23 -5.44 6.46
N PRO A 31 18.54 -5.22 6.28
CA PRO A 31 19.26 -5.72 5.13
C PRO A 31 19.09 -7.22 4.93
N GLY A 32 18.87 -7.63 3.69
CA GLY A 32 18.69 -9.04 3.31
C GLY A 32 17.31 -9.63 3.53
N THR A 33 16.36 -8.91 4.14
CA THR A 33 14.99 -9.41 4.38
C THR A 33 13.97 -8.85 3.40
N ARG A 34 14.25 -7.73 2.72
CA ARG A 34 13.32 -7.07 1.83
C ARG A 34 13.33 -7.64 0.42
N TRP A 35 12.15 -7.84 -0.14
CA TRP A 35 11.97 -8.40 -1.49
C TRP A 35 12.05 -7.33 -2.60
N PHE A 36 11.72 -6.08 -2.29
CA PHE A 36 11.73 -4.96 -3.24
C PHE A 36 12.77 -3.92 -2.86
N GLY A 37 13.30 -3.21 -3.85
CA GLY A 37 14.46 -2.33 -3.70
C GLY A 37 14.23 -0.98 -3.04
N GLN A 38 12.98 -0.63 -2.61
CA GLN A 38 12.77 0.63 -1.90
C GLN A 38 13.10 0.47 -0.40
N LEU A 39 13.83 1.44 0.16
CA LEU A 39 14.31 1.43 1.55
C LEU A 39 13.78 2.63 2.36
N TRP A 40 12.83 3.38 1.80
CA TRP A 40 12.33 4.59 2.46
C TRP A 40 11.18 4.31 3.41
N LEU A 41 10.27 3.44 3.02
CA LEU A 41 9.06 3.14 3.78
C LEU A 41 9.01 1.66 4.14
N ASP A 42 8.91 1.36 5.41
CA ASP A 42 8.92 -0.03 5.88
C ASP A 42 7.58 -0.71 5.60
N THR A 43 6.48 -0.04 5.94
CA THR A 43 5.13 -0.54 5.66
C THR A 43 4.12 0.61 5.54
N VAL A 44 3.05 0.38 4.80
CA VAL A 44 1.88 1.28 4.69
C VAL A 44 0.70 0.79 5.54
N TYR A 45 0.93 -0.17 6.42
CA TYR A 45 -0.10 -0.78 7.23
C TYR A 45 -0.73 0.24 8.19
N ILE A 46 -2.04 0.46 8.05
CA ILE A 46 -2.82 1.35 8.91
C ILE A 46 -3.70 0.60 9.92
N GLY A 47 -3.72 -0.72 9.86
CA GLY A 47 -4.60 -1.59 10.63
C GLY A 47 -5.81 -2.08 9.84
N ILE A 48 -6.19 -3.33 10.07
CA ILE A 48 -7.35 -3.95 9.37
C ILE A 48 -8.65 -3.23 9.75
N PHE A 49 -8.84 -2.90 11.02
CA PHE A 49 -10.05 -2.23 11.49
C PHE A 49 -10.24 -0.84 10.86
N PRO A 50 -9.25 0.07 10.86
CA PRO A 50 -9.33 1.33 10.12
C PRO A 50 -9.59 1.13 8.61
N LEU A 51 -8.98 0.12 8.00
CA LEU A 51 -9.19 -0.17 6.58
C LEU A 51 -10.63 -0.58 6.27
N VAL A 52 -11.24 -1.40 7.13
CA VAL A 52 -12.66 -1.76 7.03
C VAL A 52 -13.55 -0.52 7.21
N CYS A 53 -13.27 0.33 8.20
CA CYS A 53 -14.00 1.58 8.37
C CYS A 53 -13.86 2.47 7.13
N ALA A 54 -12.65 2.62 6.57
CA ALA A 54 -12.43 3.39 5.35
C ALA A 54 -13.25 2.83 4.15
N ALA A 55 -13.36 1.50 4.04
CA ALA A 55 -14.22 0.86 3.04
C ALA A 55 -15.71 1.16 3.27
N LEU A 56 -16.18 1.15 4.52
CA LEU A 56 -17.57 1.51 4.85
C LEU A 56 -17.90 2.94 4.47
N PHE A 57 -16.95 3.88 4.60
CA PHE A 57 -17.14 5.26 4.17
C PHE A 57 -17.50 5.37 2.68
N LEU A 58 -17.04 4.47 1.82
CA LEU A 58 -17.39 4.49 0.39
C LEU A 58 -18.89 4.37 0.12
N PHE A 59 -19.63 3.76 1.04
CA PHE A 59 -21.08 3.58 0.94
C PHE A 59 -21.89 4.74 1.54
N THR A 60 -21.23 5.74 2.13
CA THR A 60 -21.91 6.92 2.69
C THR A 60 -22.41 7.87 1.60
N SER A 61 -23.39 8.70 1.93
CA SER A 61 -23.97 9.70 1.00
C SER A 61 -23.15 10.99 0.87
N ARG A 62 -22.03 11.14 1.57
CA ARG A 62 -21.20 12.37 1.63
C ARG A 62 -20.36 12.56 0.35
N ARG A 63 -21.01 12.88 -0.79
CA ARG A 63 -20.37 12.88 -2.12
C ARG A 63 -19.14 13.78 -2.22
N GLY A 64 -19.19 15.02 -1.77
CA GLY A 64 -18.09 16.00 -1.96
C GLY A 64 -16.79 15.56 -1.30
N ILE A 65 -16.85 15.30 0.01
CA ILE A 65 -15.67 14.86 0.76
C ILE A 65 -15.18 13.46 0.32
N LYS A 66 -16.12 12.58 -0.06
CA LYS A 66 -15.79 11.26 -0.58
C LYS A 66 -14.97 11.35 -1.86
N LEU A 67 -15.39 12.14 -2.84
CA LEU A 67 -14.65 12.33 -4.08
C LEU A 67 -13.27 12.94 -3.83
N PHE A 68 -13.18 13.93 -2.95
CA PHE A 68 -11.90 14.54 -2.56
C PHE A 68 -10.95 13.49 -1.96
N LEU A 69 -11.41 12.69 -1.00
CA LEU A 69 -10.58 11.68 -0.33
C LEU A 69 -10.19 10.54 -1.28
N ILE A 70 -11.10 10.10 -2.17
CA ILE A 70 -10.77 9.12 -3.21
C ILE A 70 -9.73 9.68 -4.19
N ALA A 71 -9.87 10.93 -4.60
CA ALA A 71 -8.90 11.58 -5.47
C ALA A 71 -7.54 11.70 -4.78
N LEU A 72 -7.51 12.08 -3.51
CA LEU A 72 -6.29 12.18 -2.71
C LEU A 72 -5.61 10.81 -2.55
N LEU A 73 -6.36 9.78 -2.21
CA LEU A 73 -5.92 8.39 -2.14
C LEU A 73 -5.32 7.94 -3.47
N GLY A 74 -6.08 8.14 -4.56
CA GLY A 74 -5.66 7.77 -5.90
C GLY A 74 -4.40 8.52 -6.36
N THR A 75 -4.30 9.81 -6.07
CA THR A 75 -3.10 10.61 -6.39
C THR A 75 -1.88 10.11 -5.64
N GLY A 76 -2.00 9.82 -4.35
CA GLY A 76 -0.91 9.28 -3.55
C GLY A 76 -0.42 7.93 -4.06
N LEU A 77 -1.35 7.01 -4.38
CA LEU A 77 -1.03 5.72 -4.99
C LEU A 77 -0.40 5.90 -6.38
N PHE A 78 -1.01 6.71 -7.23
CA PHE A 78 -0.56 6.95 -8.60
C PHE A 78 0.88 7.47 -8.65
N LEU A 79 1.21 8.45 -7.82
CA LEU A 79 2.55 9.01 -7.72
C LEU A 79 3.51 8.06 -6.99
N GLY A 80 3.05 7.39 -5.93
CA GLY A 80 3.86 6.47 -5.12
C GLY A 80 4.37 5.27 -5.89
N LEU A 81 3.60 4.76 -6.87
CA LEU A 81 4.02 3.67 -7.76
C LEU A 81 5.21 4.05 -8.66
N GLY A 82 5.46 5.32 -8.91
CA GLY A 82 6.61 5.83 -9.65
C GLY A 82 6.88 5.05 -10.95
N GLN A 83 8.06 4.42 -11.07
CA GLN A 83 8.44 3.67 -12.29
C GLN A 83 7.50 2.52 -12.67
N TYR A 84 6.75 1.97 -11.72
CA TYR A 84 5.78 0.90 -11.97
C TYR A 84 4.47 1.43 -12.56
N ASN A 85 4.28 2.75 -12.57
CA ASN A 85 3.16 3.40 -13.21
C ASN A 85 3.53 3.81 -14.64
N PRO A 86 2.89 3.25 -15.69
CA PRO A 86 3.25 3.53 -17.08
C PRO A 86 3.11 5.01 -17.47
N LEU A 87 2.25 5.75 -16.77
CA LEU A 87 2.03 7.17 -17.04
C LEU A 87 3.03 8.08 -16.29
N PHE A 88 3.81 7.55 -15.36
CA PHE A 88 4.73 8.36 -14.55
C PHE A 88 5.83 9.02 -15.40
N LEU A 89 6.34 8.33 -16.41
CA LEU A 89 7.32 8.90 -17.34
C LEU A 89 6.74 10.08 -18.14
N SER A 90 5.49 9.96 -18.59
CA SER A 90 4.80 11.05 -19.30
C SER A 90 4.59 12.24 -18.39
N LEU A 91 4.19 11.98 -17.15
CA LEU A 91 4.00 13.01 -16.12
C LEU A 91 5.34 13.72 -15.77
N TYR A 92 6.43 12.97 -15.67
CA TYR A 92 7.77 13.50 -15.46
C TYR A 92 8.20 14.47 -16.57
N ARG A 93 7.87 14.15 -17.83
CA ARG A 93 8.19 15.01 -18.98
C ARG A 93 7.29 16.24 -19.06
N LEU A 94 6.04 16.13 -18.64
CA LEU A 94 5.03 17.20 -18.71
C LEU A 94 5.16 18.19 -17.57
N LEU A 95 5.54 17.74 -16.37
CA LEU A 95 5.61 18.53 -15.16
C LEU A 95 7.06 18.76 -14.73
N PRO A 96 7.68 19.92 -15.08
CA PRO A 96 9.09 20.18 -14.77
C PRO A 96 9.40 20.13 -13.27
N GLY A 97 8.43 20.41 -12.40
CA GLY A 97 8.56 20.30 -10.95
C GLY A 97 8.81 18.87 -10.45
N LEU A 98 8.34 17.84 -11.17
CA LEU A 98 8.61 16.45 -10.82
C LEU A 98 10.09 16.08 -10.91
N SER A 99 10.85 16.76 -11.78
CA SER A 99 12.30 16.57 -11.89
C SER A 99 13.08 17.04 -10.66
N MET A 100 12.43 17.69 -9.70
CA MET A 100 13.03 18.13 -8.43
C MET A 100 12.66 17.21 -7.27
N LEU A 101 11.69 16.32 -7.46
CA LEU A 101 11.17 15.43 -6.42
C LEU A 101 11.79 14.04 -6.56
N GLN A 102 12.44 13.58 -5.51
CA GLN A 102 12.98 12.22 -5.41
C GLN A 102 12.05 11.34 -4.57
N TYR A 103 12.13 10.02 -4.84
CA TYR A 103 11.52 8.98 -4.03
C TYR A 103 9.99 9.03 -4.06
N PRO A 104 9.37 8.50 -5.13
CA PRO A 104 7.91 8.46 -5.32
C PRO A 104 7.15 7.86 -4.15
N VAL A 105 7.73 6.88 -3.46
CA VAL A 105 7.14 6.24 -2.28
C VAL A 105 6.65 7.24 -1.22
N LYS A 106 7.26 8.42 -1.15
CA LYS A 106 6.84 9.48 -0.21
C LYS A 106 5.40 9.94 -0.42
N PHE A 107 4.90 9.89 -1.65
CA PHE A 107 3.53 10.30 -1.94
C PHE A 107 2.47 9.37 -1.32
N LEU A 108 2.85 8.17 -0.88
CA LEU A 108 1.94 7.27 -0.18
C LEU A 108 1.43 7.85 1.15
N PHE A 109 2.11 8.84 1.73
CA PHE A 109 1.59 9.53 2.91
C PHE A 109 0.22 10.16 2.65
N LEU A 110 -0.02 10.68 1.43
CA LEU A 110 -1.33 11.21 1.03
C LEU A 110 -2.41 10.12 1.06
N SER A 111 -2.04 8.91 0.61
CA SER A 111 -2.94 7.76 0.63
C SER A 111 -3.25 7.31 2.06
N CYS A 112 -2.24 7.21 2.92
CA CYS A 112 -2.43 6.85 4.33
C CYS A 112 -3.26 7.92 5.06
N PHE A 113 -3.01 9.20 4.79
CA PHE A 113 -3.78 10.31 5.34
C PHE A 113 -5.25 10.25 4.90
N ALA A 114 -5.51 10.06 3.60
CA ALA A 114 -6.86 9.90 3.07
C ALA A 114 -7.57 8.71 3.71
N LEU A 115 -6.92 7.54 3.80
CA LEU A 115 -7.47 6.34 4.42
C LEU A 115 -7.78 6.57 5.91
N SER A 116 -6.94 7.30 6.64
CA SER A 116 -7.17 7.61 8.05
C SER A 116 -8.41 8.48 8.26
N ILE A 117 -8.61 9.50 7.41
CA ILE A 117 -9.81 10.34 7.47
C ILE A 117 -11.05 9.54 7.05
N MET A 118 -10.94 8.72 5.98
CA MET A 118 -12.03 7.84 5.54
C MET A 118 -12.41 6.85 6.66
N ALA A 119 -11.44 6.33 7.40
CA ALA A 119 -11.68 5.44 8.53
C ALA A 119 -12.48 6.15 9.65
N GLY A 120 -12.15 7.42 9.97
CA GLY A 120 -12.89 8.21 10.94
C GLY A 120 -14.37 8.38 10.55
N PHE A 121 -14.65 8.79 9.31
CA PHE A 121 -16.04 8.91 8.82
C PHE A 121 -16.74 7.56 8.69
N GLY A 122 -16.00 6.50 8.32
CA GLY A 122 -16.56 5.16 8.21
C GLY A 122 -16.90 4.54 9.56
N PHE A 123 -16.21 4.95 10.62
CA PHE A 123 -16.53 4.53 11.99
C PHE A 123 -17.91 5.02 12.43
N GLU A 124 -18.32 6.25 12.06
CA GLU A 124 -19.70 6.72 12.27
C GLU A 124 -20.70 5.78 11.59
N SER A 125 -20.44 5.42 10.33
CA SER A 125 -21.30 4.49 9.58
C SER A 125 -21.35 3.08 10.19
N LEU A 126 -20.25 2.61 10.75
CA LEU A 126 -20.21 1.35 11.46
C LEU A 126 -21.11 1.37 12.69
N ARG A 127 -21.09 2.46 13.46
CA ARG A 127 -21.97 2.63 14.61
C ARG A 127 -23.45 2.56 14.21
N ASP A 128 -23.85 3.30 13.16
CA ASP A 128 -25.24 3.30 12.67
C ASP A 128 -25.67 1.90 12.20
N LEU A 129 -24.76 1.17 11.55
CA LEU A 129 -25.00 -0.22 11.14
C LEU A 129 -25.16 -1.19 12.31
N LEU A 130 -24.39 -1.01 13.39
CA LEU A 130 -24.48 -1.87 14.58
C LEU A 130 -25.75 -1.62 15.37
N GLU A 131 -26.30 -0.42 15.36
CA GLU A 131 -27.59 -0.11 15.98
C GLU A 131 -28.75 -0.84 15.26
N SER A 132 -28.60 -1.20 13.99
CA SER A 132 -29.54 -2.01 13.23
C SER A 132 -29.27 -3.51 13.42
N LYS A 133 -30.08 -4.23 14.20
CA LYS A 133 -29.88 -5.64 14.55
C LYS A 133 -29.67 -6.57 13.35
N ALA A 134 -30.38 -6.33 12.22
CA ALA A 134 -30.27 -7.18 11.03
C ALA A 134 -29.02 -6.85 10.20
N ALA A 135 -28.72 -5.58 9.99
CA ALA A 135 -27.55 -5.12 9.25
C ALA A 135 -26.27 -5.37 10.03
N GLY A 136 -26.28 -5.13 11.35
CA GLY A 136 -25.14 -5.40 12.23
C GLY A 136 -24.73 -6.86 12.22
N ARG A 137 -25.68 -7.82 12.25
CA ARG A 137 -25.36 -9.26 12.19
C ARG A 137 -24.68 -9.63 10.86
N ARG A 138 -25.18 -9.14 9.72
CA ARG A 138 -24.58 -9.39 8.39
C ARG A 138 -23.17 -8.80 8.30
N LEU A 139 -22.97 -7.61 8.82
CA LEU A 139 -21.68 -6.95 8.86
C LEU A 139 -20.68 -7.73 9.70
N ILE A 140 -21.05 -8.14 10.91
CA ILE A 140 -20.19 -8.94 11.80
C ILE A 140 -19.80 -10.26 11.14
N THR A 141 -20.78 -10.95 10.51
CA THR A 141 -20.47 -12.20 9.79
C THR A 141 -19.51 -11.95 8.63
N GLY A 142 -19.72 -10.90 7.83
CA GLY A 142 -18.82 -10.54 6.73
C GLY A 142 -17.41 -10.20 7.22
N LEU A 143 -17.30 -9.42 8.29
CA LEU A 143 -16.02 -9.09 8.94
C LEU A 143 -15.29 -10.35 9.43
N MET A 144 -16.00 -11.26 10.11
CA MET A 144 -15.43 -12.52 10.59
C MET A 144 -14.90 -13.39 9.44
N LEU A 145 -15.62 -13.44 8.31
CA LEU A 145 -15.15 -14.16 7.11
C LEU A 145 -13.89 -13.50 6.52
N VAL A 146 -13.85 -12.18 6.42
CA VAL A 146 -12.68 -11.45 5.91
C VAL A 146 -11.48 -11.65 6.83
N ILE A 147 -11.66 -11.50 8.14
CA ILE A 147 -10.59 -11.73 9.13
C ILE A 147 -10.11 -13.17 9.06
N GLY A 148 -11.01 -14.16 8.98
CA GLY A 148 -10.66 -15.56 8.83
C GLY A 148 -9.83 -15.82 7.56
N ALA A 149 -10.24 -15.25 6.43
CA ALA A 149 -9.50 -15.36 5.17
C ALA A 149 -8.10 -14.72 5.26
N LEU A 150 -7.98 -13.54 5.89
CA LEU A 150 -6.69 -12.86 6.10
C LEU A 150 -5.77 -13.66 7.02
N LEU A 151 -6.30 -14.26 8.10
CA LEU A 151 -5.52 -15.12 8.99
C LEU A 151 -5.02 -16.38 8.27
N ILE A 152 -5.87 -17.00 7.45
CA ILE A 152 -5.47 -18.15 6.61
C ILE A 152 -4.37 -17.74 5.61
N MET A 153 -4.54 -16.60 4.95
CA MET A 153 -3.55 -16.07 4.00
C MET A 153 -2.22 -15.76 4.71
N MET A 154 -2.27 -15.16 5.89
CA MET A 154 -1.09 -14.88 6.72
C MET A 154 -0.39 -16.17 7.14
N LEU A 155 -1.14 -17.15 7.64
CA LEU A 155 -0.62 -18.47 8.02
C LEU A 155 0.04 -19.18 6.82
N PHE A 156 -0.62 -19.16 5.67
CA PHE A 156 -0.06 -19.71 4.44
C PHE A 156 1.22 -18.98 4.01
N GLY A 157 1.25 -17.66 4.12
CA GLY A 157 2.43 -16.83 3.84
C GLY A 157 3.60 -17.19 4.76
N VAL A 158 3.36 -17.37 6.06
CA VAL A 158 4.39 -17.78 7.02
C VAL A 158 4.89 -19.20 6.73
N LEU A 159 3.98 -20.15 6.49
CA LEU A 159 4.35 -21.56 6.25
C LEU A 159 5.04 -21.78 4.91
N LYS A 160 4.80 -20.93 3.92
CA LYS A 160 5.35 -21.05 2.56
C LYS A 160 6.30 -19.90 2.20
N TYR A 161 6.80 -19.17 3.20
CA TYR A 161 7.66 -18.00 2.99
C TYR A 161 8.85 -18.32 2.07
N ASP A 162 9.60 -19.40 2.35
CA ASP A 162 10.76 -19.78 1.56
C ASP A 162 10.38 -20.18 0.12
N ALA A 163 9.27 -20.91 -0.05
CA ALA A 163 8.78 -21.30 -1.37
C ALA A 163 8.24 -20.08 -2.16
N GLY A 164 7.56 -19.16 -1.48
CA GLY A 164 7.10 -17.91 -2.06
C GLY A 164 8.25 -17.00 -2.47
N TYR A 165 9.26 -16.90 -1.63
CA TYR A 165 10.48 -16.15 -1.92
C TYR A 165 11.26 -16.75 -3.10
N ALA A 166 11.44 -18.08 -3.12
CA ALA A 166 12.07 -18.77 -4.23
C ALA A 166 11.31 -18.61 -5.56
N PHE A 167 9.97 -18.68 -5.52
CA PHE A 167 9.11 -18.43 -6.68
C PHE A 167 9.24 -16.98 -7.16
N PHE A 168 9.28 -16.03 -6.23
CA PHE A 168 9.44 -14.61 -6.54
C PHE A 168 10.81 -14.35 -7.20
N LEU A 169 11.90 -14.91 -6.67
CA LEU A 169 13.24 -14.80 -7.28
C LEU A 169 13.29 -15.39 -8.70
N LYS A 170 12.49 -16.41 -8.97
CA LYS A 170 12.37 -17.01 -10.32
C LYS A 170 11.65 -16.09 -11.29
N LEU A 171 10.63 -15.34 -10.84
CA LEU A 171 9.89 -14.37 -11.66
C LEU A 171 10.68 -13.07 -11.87
N TYR A 172 11.45 -12.66 -10.88
CA TYR A 172 12.25 -11.43 -10.89
C TYR A 172 13.72 -11.79 -10.57
N PRO A 173 14.50 -12.26 -11.58
CA PRO A 173 15.90 -12.59 -11.38
C PRO A 173 16.65 -11.37 -10.82
N SER A 174 17.30 -11.57 -9.70
CA SER A 174 17.80 -10.57 -8.76
C SER A 174 18.99 -9.74 -9.23
N SER A 175 19.33 -9.70 -10.50
CA SER A 175 20.51 -8.99 -10.98
C SER A 175 20.47 -7.46 -10.83
N GLU A 176 19.29 -6.86 -10.66
CA GLU A 176 19.18 -5.38 -10.55
C GLU A 176 18.74 -4.86 -9.15
N TYR A 177 18.11 -5.70 -8.32
CA TYR A 177 17.46 -5.22 -7.09
C TYR A 177 18.19 -5.54 -5.80
N PHE A 178 19.09 -6.55 -5.80
CA PHE A 178 19.75 -7.03 -4.59
C PHE A 178 21.26 -6.77 -4.52
N SER A 179 21.89 -6.30 -5.60
CA SER A 179 23.34 -6.12 -5.65
C SER A 179 23.95 -4.93 -4.88
N PRO A 180 23.24 -3.82 -4.56
CA PRO A 180 23.93 -2.64 -4.01
C PRO A 180 24.17 -2.67 -2.51
N ILE A 181 23.56 -3.58 -1.74
CA ILE A 181 23.62 -3.51 -0.26
C ILE A 181 24.75 -4.36 0.30
N ALA A 182 25.19 -5.39 -0.42
CA ALA A 182 26.28 -6.25 0.04
C ALA A 182 27.68 -5.66 -0.20
N GLU A 183 27.85 -4.76 -1.18
CA GLU A 183 29.17 -4.22 -1.52
C GLU A 183 29.55 -2.90 -0.81
N ASN A 184 28.60 -2.20 -0.20
CA ASN A 184 28.85 -0.91 0.48
C ASN A 184 28.64 -0.94 2.00
N ALA A 185 28.63 -2.12 2.61
CA ALA A 185 28.46 -2.27 4.06
C ALA A 185 29.78 -2.56 4.80
N TYR A 186 30.94 -2.23 4.18
CA TYR A 186 32.26 -2.24 4.83
C TYR A 186 32.98 -0.94 4.63
#